data_059cefcfd1164c6af1457016ed0b470d
#
_entry.id   059cefcfd1164c6af1457016ed0b470d
#
_cell.length_a   1.000
_cell.length_b   1.000
_cell.length_c   1.000
_cell.angle_alpha   90.00
_cell.angle_beta   90.00
_cell.angle_gamma   90.00
#
_symmetry.space_group_name_H-M   'P 1'
#
loop_
_entity.id
_entity.type
_entity.pdbx_description
1 polymer ?
#
loop_
_entity_poly.entity_id
_entity_poly.type
_entity_poly.pdbx_seq_one_letter_code
_entity_poly.pdbx_strand_id
1 'polypeptide(L)'
;MDSKLSIKKMYEDFGSFFVKNLPPAYGAGDVCKPTEKVYRDIFCSEYNLSFYVPRKDQCAVCAKRNAIQGDAEKMKAYEDHILQKDRAQAEKDMDKVRSRSDESFVMSTFDMQSILQLPVSESGPLYYKRKLILHNFTIYESSADKQQNAFCFLWNETHGKRGANEIGTCIFTYLKSLDPKIKHVTFFSDCCSGQNRNRYISAILMHAVSVLPIDVIDHKFLIPGHTMMECDSMHSCIEHAQRHLSLYSMHEWVTVLKAARRHKPYSVKVMEFKEFHNLKSLPSKMVNTRRKSESGNVIKWHDIRCLRVRKDSPNKLFFKADFDEQNFDCVSQSSNQKWPVVKLTNAYSKRLPISAAKYADLMTMLKNGDIPAEYSSFYSGLPHSDKVVDLTPEGSDNE
;
A
#
# COMPACT_ATOMS: atom_id res chain seq x y z
N MET A 1 14.72 -4.21 25.11
CA MET A 1 15.97 -4.97 24.92
C MET A 1 16.49 -4.74 23.53
N ASP A 2 17.81 -4.90 23.30
CA ASP A 2 18.45 -4.71 21.99
C ASP A 2 17.76 -5.58 20.92
N SER A 3 17.56 -5.02 19.72
CA SER A 3 16.94 -5.68 18.56
C SER A 3 17.71 -6.94 18.08
N LYS A 4 18.96 -7.09 18.49
CA LYS A 4 19.82 -8.24 18.16
C LYS A 4 19.72 -9.38 19.17
N LEU A 5 19.02 -9.19 20.29
CA LEU A 5 18.80 -10.24 21.30
C LEU A 5 17.63 -11.14 20.90
N SER A 6 17.80 -12.43 21.15
CA SER A 6 16.73 -13.43 21.07
C SER A 6 16.82 -14.35 22.31
N ILE A 7 15.74 -15.04 22.64
CA ILE A 7 15.75 -16.00 23.77
C ILE A 7 16.89 -17.01 23.59
N LYS A 8 17.11 -17.51 22.37
CA LYS A 8 18.20 -18.45 22.07
C LYS A 8 19.57 -17.85 22.38
N LYS A 9 19.84 -16.61 21.92
CA LYS A 9 21.11 -15.93 22.18
C LYS A 9 21.31 -15.66 23.68
N MET A 10 20.26 -15.22 24.37
CA MET A 10 20.30 -15.04 25.83
C MET A 10 20.53 -16.32 26.56
N TYR A 11 19.99 -17.45 26.10
CA TYR A 11 20.26 -18.79 26.67
C TYR A 11 21.70 -19.25 26.41
N GLU A 12 22.28 -18.95 25.25
CA GLU A 12 23.69 -19.21 24.96
C GLU A 12 24.61 -18.42 25.91
N ASP A 13 24.35 -17.12 26.06
CA ASP A 13 25.05 -16.21 26.97
C ASP A 13 24.89 -16.64 28.45
N PHE A 14 23.67 -17.05 28.83
CA PHE A 14 23.39 -17.63 30.15
C PHE A 14 24.23 -18.90 30.38
N GLY A 15 24.40 -19.74 29.37
CA GLY A 15 25.24 -20.93 29.48
C GLY A 15 26.69 -20.62 29.84
N SER A 16 27.24 -19.60 29.21
CA SER A 16 28.61 -19.14 29.48
C SER A 16 28.72 -18.52 30.88
N PHE A 17 27.74 -17.72 31.29
CA PHE A 17 27.65 -17.17 32.64
C PHE A 17 27.48 -18.21 33.71
N PHE A 18 26.62 -19.22 33.48
CA PHE A 18 26.33 -20.30 34.41
C PHE A 18 27.59 -21.11 34.74
N VAL A 19 28.33 -21.54 33.72
CA VAL A 19 29.58 -22.27 33.87
C VAL A 19 30.64 -21.47 34.64
N LYS A 20 30.75 -20.17 34.33
CA LYS A 20 31.74 -19.27 34.95
C LYS A 20 31.45 -18.96 36.43
N ASN A 21 30.21 -19.02 36.87
CA ASN A 21 29.76 -18.62 38.20
C ASN A 21 29.30 -19.82 39.06
N LEU A 22 29.61 -21.06 38.67
CA LEU A 22 29.38 -22.24 39.49
C LEU A 22 30.18 -22.11 40.80
N PRO A 23 29.54 -22.35 41.99
CA PRO A 23 30.25 -22.39 43.25
C PRO A 23 31.37 -23.48 43.22
N PRO A 24 32.53 -23.21 43.84
CA PRO A 24 33.66 -24.11 43.80
C PRO A 24 33.41 -25.54 44.38
N ALA A 25 32.33 -25.70 45.16
CA ALA A 25 31.90 -26.95 45.75
C ALA A 25 31.26 -27.95 44.75
N TYR A 26 30.91 -27.50 43.53
CA TYR A 26 30.28 -28.32 42.51
C TYR A 26 31.26 -28.60 41.39
N GLY A 27 31.59 -29.86 41.14
CA GLY A 27 32.35 -30.28 39.96
C GLY A 27 31.56 -30.02 38.69
N ALA A 28 32.25 -29.82 37.58
CA ALA A 28 31.62 -29.49 36.26
C ALA A 28 30.61 -30.56 35.74
N GLY A 29 30.54 -31.73 36.40
CA GLY A 29 29.60 -32.82 36.10
C GLY A 29 28.35 -32.88 36.99
N ASP A 30 28.32 -32.14 38.12
CA ASP A 30 27.28 -32.31 39.12
C ASP A 30 26.09 -31.38 39.00
N VAL A 31 26.18 -30.34 38.16
CA VAL A 31 25.11 -29.38 38.00
C VAL A 31 24.63 -29.37 36.54
N CYS A 32 23.41 -29.83 36.33
CA CYS A 32 22.80 -29.86 35.02
C CYS A 32 22.31 -28.44 34.66
N LYS A 33 22.87 -27.87 33.59
CA LYS A 33 22.38 -26.62 32.99
C LYS A 33 20.90 -26.80 32.59
N PRO A 34 19.98 -25.89 32.96
CA PRO A 34 18.60 -26.00 32.53
C PRO A 34 18.48 -25.98 31.00
N THR A 35 17.49 -26.67 30.45
CA THR A 35 17.27 -26.72 29.02
C THR A 35 16.78 -25.34 28.48
N GLU A 36 16.95 -25.07 27.20
CA GLU A 36 16.44 -23.87 26.58
C GLU A 36 14.93 -23.69 26.81
N LYS A 37 14.18 -24.79 26.85
CA LYS A 37 12.75 -24.77 27.14
C LYS A 37 12.46 -24.22 28.54
N VAL A 38 13.13 -24.72 29.55
CA VAL A 38 12.98 -24.25 30.95
C VAL A 38 13.39 -22.79 31.06
N TYR A 39 14.50 -22.39 30.42
CA TYR A 39 14.92 -21.00 30.39
C TYR A 39 13.86 -20.10 29.75
N ARG A 40 13.27 -20.52 28.63
CA ARG A 40 12.20 -19.82 27.93
C ARG A 40 10.94 -19.71 28.78
N ASP A 41 10.51 -20.79 29.41
CA ASP A 41 9.32 -20.85 30.23
C ASP A 41 9.45 -19.87 31.42
N ILE A 42 10.58 -19.84 32.11
CA ILE A 42 10.87 -18.88 33.20
C ILE A 42 10.90 -17.46 32.64
N PHE A 43 11.59 -17.21 31.53
CA PHE A 43 11.64 -15.88 30.93
C PHE A 43 10.25 -15.34 30.57
N CYS A 44 9.38 -16.18 30.03
CA CYS A 44 8.04 -15.78 29.60
C CYS A 44 7.03 -15.67 30.73
N SER A 45 7.19 -16.45 31.82
CA SER A 45 6.21 -16.50 32.90
C SER A 45 6.57 -15.59 34.09
N GLU A 46 7.85 -15.40 34.39
CA GLU A 46 8.28 -14.70 35.59
C GLU A 46 8.83 -13.30 35.35
N TYR A 47 9.20 -13.00 34.09
CA TYR A 47 9.73 -11.70 33.73
C TYR A 47 8.78 -10.99 32.75
N ASN A 48 8.28 -9.82 33.13
CA ASN A 48 7.50 -8.96 32.23
C ASN A 48 8.42 -8.21 31.26
N LEU A 49 9.15 -8.97 30.47
CA LEU A 49 10.09 -8.48 29.46
C LEU A 49 9.68 -8.96 28.08
N SER A 50 9.78 -8.09 27.09
CA SER A 50 9.56 -8.41 25.69
C SER A 50 10.72 -7.92 24.82
N PHE A 51 10.93 -8.57 23.69
CA PHE A 51 11.88 -8.07 22.70
C PHE A 51 11.30 -6.85 22.00
N TYR A 52 12.14 -5.83 21.80
CA TYR A 52 11.78 -4.71 20.96
C TYR A 52 11.67 -5.19 19.52
N VAL A 53 10.47 -5.10 18.98
CA VAL A 53 10.24 -5.27 17.54
C VAL A 53 10.29 -3.88 16.93
N PRO A 54 11.27 -3.58 16.04
CA PRO A 54 11.31 -2.30 15.35
C PRO A 54 9.98 -2.08 14.63
N ARG A 55 9.34 -0.94 14.87
CA ARG A 55 8.15 -0.54 14.11
C ARG A 55 8.61 -0.16 12.71
N LYS A 56 8.22 -0.91 11.70
CA LYS A 56 8.61 -0.69 10.30
C LYS A 56 8.14 0.69 9.80
N ASP A 57 7.03 1.19 10.34
CA ASP A 57 6.38 2.43 9.90
C ASP A 57 6.76 3.64 10.76
N GLN A 58 7.88 3.59 11.45
CA GLN A 58 8.32 4.73 12.26
C GLN A 58 9.05 5.75 11.39
N CYS A 59 8.56 6.99 11.39
CA CYS A 59 9.20 8.10 10.69
C CYS A 59 10.65 8.29 11.14
N ALA A 60 11.58 8.26 10.17
CA ALA A 60 13.01 8.39 10.44
C ALA A 60 13.38 9.74 11.09
N VAL A 61 12.64 10.82 10.80
CA VAL A 61 12.80 12.14 11.42
C VAL A 61 12.40 12.08 12.90
N CYS A 62 11.22 11.49 13.20
CA CYS A 62 10.73 11.34 14.55
C CYS A 62 11.61 10.42 15.41
N ALA A 63 12.16 9.36 14.83
CA ALA A 63 13.05 8.44 15.51
C ALA A 63 14.37 9.09 15.98
N LYS A 64 14.82 10.12 15.28
CA LYS A 64 16.07 10.82 15.57
C LYS A 64 15.93 11.97 16.57
N ARG A 65 14.71 12.27 17.08
CA ARG A 65 14.45 13.42 17.97
C ARG A 65 15.46 13.54 19.12
N ASN A 66 15.72 12.44 19.81
CA ASN A 66 16.62 12.48 20.98
C ASN A 66 18.10 12.72 20.59
N ALA A 67 18.49 12.34 19.37
CA ALA A 67 19.84 12.52 18.88
C ALA A 67 20.13 13.93 18.37
N ILE A 68 19.11 14.76 18.14
CA ILE A 68 19.23 16.13 17.62
C ILE A 68 19.10 17.20 18.70
N GLN A 69 18.94 16.80 19.97
CA GLN A 69 18.91 17.72 21.11
C GLN A 69 20.23 18.52 21.17
N GLY A 70 20.13 19.86 21.11
CA GLY A 70 21.28 20.78 21.08
C GLY A 70 21.64 21.33 19.70
N ASP A 71 21.07 20.82 18.62
CA ASP A 71 21.23 21.35 17.26
C ASP A 71 19.96 22.13 16.87
N ALA A 72 20.02 23.45 16.93
CA ALA A 72 18.87 24.33 16.73
C ALA A 72 18.26 24.21 15.32
N GLU A 73 19.10 24.01 14.28
CA GLU A 73 18.63 23.90 12.89
C GLU A 73 17.87 22.57 12.67
N LYS A 74 18.43 21.47 13.17
CA LYS A 74 17.76 20.16 13.10
C LYS A 74 16.49 20.11 13.96
N MET A 75 16.49 20.79 15.10
CA MET A 75 15.30 20.88 15.94
C MET A 75 14.20 21.66 15.24
N LYS A 76 14.51 22.78 14.57
CA LYS A 76 13.54 23.52 13.75
C LYS A 76 12.98 22.67 12.62
N ALA A 77 13.82 21.94 11.90
CA ALA A 77 13.37 21.02 10.84
C ALA A 77 12.45 19.90 11.40
N TYR A 78 12.70 19.43 12.61
CA TYR A 78 11.83 18.47 13.30
C TYR A 78 10.48 19.10 13.66
N GLU A 79 10.47 20.33 14.20
CA GLU A 79 9.24 21.05 14.54
C GLU A 79 8.38 21.32 13.30
N ASP A 80 8.99 21.76 12.19
CA ASP A 80 8.32 21.94 10.90
C ASP A 80 7.72 20.61 10.40
N HIS A 81 8.43 19.49 10.55
CA HIS A 81 7.92 18.17 10.20
C HIS A 81 6.71 17.76 11.06
N ILE A 82 6.73 18.01 12.36
CA ILE A 82 5.59 17.73 13.25
C ILE A 82 4.39 18.60 12.88
N LEU A 83 4.62 19.88 12.62
CA LEU A 83 3.56 20.81 12.19
C LEU A 83 2.90 20.35 10.89
N GLN A 84 3.68 19.95 9.88
CA GLN A 84 3.14 19.39 8.63
C GLN A 84 2.32 18.11 8.86
N LYS A 85 2.79 17.22 9.73
CA LYS A 85 2.06 16.00 10.11
C LYS A 85 0.70 16.35 10.74
N ASP A 86 0.69 17.28 11.69
CA ASP A 86 -0.53 17.66 12.42
C ASP A 86 -1.53 18.37 11.48
N ARG A 87 -1.04 19.22 10.57
CA ARG A 87 -1.88 19.85 9.52
C ARG A 87 -2.49 18.82 8.58
N ALA A 88 -1.70 17.83 8.12
CA ALA A 88 -2.20 16.77 7.25
C ALA A 88 -3.29 15.92 7.93
N GLN A 89 -3.13 15.63 9.24
CA GLN A 89 -4.13 14.91 10.02
C GLN A 89 -5.39 15.76 10.21
N ALA A 90 -5.24 17.03 10.57
CA ALA A 90 -6.37 17.95 10.75
C ALA A 90 -7.17 18.11 9.46
N GLU A 91 -6.50 18.21 8.30
CA GLU A 91 -7.13 18.28 6.98
C GLU A 91 -7.94 17.00 6.66
N LYS A 92 -7.38 15.83 6.99
CA LYS A 92 -8.08 14.55 6.84
C LYS A 92 -9.32 14.47 7.74
N ASP A 93 -9.21 14.92 9.00
CA ASP A 93 -10.31 14.89 9.95
C ASP A 93 -11.42 15.89 9.55
N MET A 94 -11.08 17.06 9.04
CA MET A 94 -12.06 18.02 8.49
C MET A 94 -12.84 17.43 7.31
N ASP A 95 -12.15 16.82 6.35
CA ASP A 95 -12.81 16.17 5.20
C ASP A 95 -13.68 14.99 5.65
N LYS A 96 -13.25 14.24 6.66
CA LYS A 96 -14.02 13.14 7.26
C LYS A 96 -15.29 13.64 7.95
N VAL A 97 -15.23 14.77 8.62
CA VAL A 97 -16.42 15.42 9.20
C VAL A 97 -17.34 15.90 8.10
N ARG A 98 -16.80 16.60 7.09
CA ARG A 98 -17.58 17.09 5.93
C ARG A 98 -18.29 15.95 5.22
N SER A 99 -17.60 14.81 4.98
CA SER A 99 -18.19 13.67 4.28
C SER A 99 -19.40 13.04 4.98
N ARG A 100 -19.63 13.36 6.27
CA ARG A 100 -20.79 12.88 7.03
C ARG A 100 -22.01 13.82 6.95
N SER A 101 -21.82 15.04 6.52
CA SER A 101 -22.88 16.08 6.49
C SER A 101 -23.19 16.57 5.08
N ASP A 102 -22.27 16.42 4.14
CA ASP A 102 -22.42 16.88 2.76
C ASP A 102 -22.64 15.68 1.82
N GLU A 103 -23.88 15.47 1.39
CA GLU A 103 -24.26 14.37 0.50
C GLU A 103 -23.64 14.44 -0.90
N SER A 104 -23.14 15.61 -1.30
CA SER A 104 -22.45 15.80 -2.58
C SER A 104 -20.95 15.57 -2.51
N PHE A 105 -20.42 15.28 -1.32
CA PHE A 105 -19.00 15.12 -1.02
C PHE A 105 -18.68 13.71 -0.52
N VAL A 106 -17.61 13.12 -1.05
CA VAL A 106 -17.06 11.88 -0.55
C VAL A 106 -15.56 12.02 -0.28
N MET A 107 -15.12 11.51 0.85
CA MET A 107 -13.70 11.38 1.20
C MET A 107 -13.32 9.91 1.15
N SER A 108 -12.23 9.60 0.49
CA SER A 108 -11.72 8.23 0.40
C SER A 108 -10.22 8.17 0.69
N THR A 109 -9.80 7.09 1.34
CA THR A 109 -8.37 6.73 1.42
C THR A 109 -8.13 5.55 0.49
N PHE A 110 -6.96 5.44 -0.10
CA PHE A 110 -6.59 4.29 -0.89
C PHE A 110 -5.13 3.89 -0.69
N ASP A 111 -4.87 2.58 -0.81
CA ASP A 111 -3.52 2.05 -0.72
C ASP A 111 -3.40 0.68 -1.39
N MET A 112 -2.15 0.30 -1.70
CA MET A 112 -1.79 -1.04 -2.18
C MET A 112 -1.39 -1.91 -1.00
N GLN A 113 -2.16 -2.96 -0.74
CA GLN A 113 -1.79 -3.96 0.27
C GLN A 113 -0.43 -4.60 -0.07
N SER A 114 0.29 -5.06 0.95
CA SER A 114 1.42 -5.96 0.79
C SER A 114 1.05 -7.15 -0.12
N ILE A 115 2.04 -7.70 -0.81
CA ILE A 115 1.83 -8.77 -1.79
C ILE A 115 1.13 -9.97 -1.14
N LEU A 116 0.00 -10.37 -1.73
CA LEU A 116 -0.67 -11.63 -1.44
C LEU A 116 -0.12 -12.72 -2.38
N GLN A 117 -0.28 -13.97 -2.01
CA GLN A 117 0.34 -15.07 -2.75
C GLN A 117 -0.64 -16.24 -3.00
N LEU A 118 -0.33 -17.06 -3.99
CA LEU A 118 -0.92 -18.37 -4.25
C LEU A 118 0.16 -19.37 -4.68
N PRO A 119 0.15 -20.60 -4.14
CA PRO A 119 -0.70 -21.08 -3.05
C PRO A 119 -0.30 -20.50 -1.69
N VAL A 120 -1.25 -20.50 -0.75
CA VAL A 120 -0.98 -20.29 0.68
C VAL A 120 -1.24 -21.59 1.40
N SER A 121 -0.31 -22.05 2.21
CA SER A 121 -0.46 -23.21 3.09
C SER A 121 0.62 -23.17 4.17
N GLU A 122 0.36 -23.81 5.31
CA GLU A 122 1.34 -23.97 6.41
C GLU A 122 2.39 -25.06 6.14
N SER A 123 2.37 -25.71 4.97
CA SER A 123 3.34 -26.71 4.57
C SER A 123 4.76 -26.14 4.45
N GLY A 124 5.73 -26.71 5.18
CA GLY A 124 7.11 -26.25 5.17
C GLY A 124 7.78 -26.21 3.78
N PRO A 125 7.59 -27.23 2.90
CA PRO A 125 8.14 -27.20 1.55
C PRO A 125 7.71 -26.02 0.71
N LEU A 126 6.47 -25.52 0.90
CA LEU A 126 5.93 -24.37 0.18
C LEU A 126 6.59 -23.04 0.53
N TYR A 127 7.23 -22.95 1.68
CA TYR A 127 7.88 -21.70 2.11
C TYR A 127 9.00 -21.27 1.17
N TYR A 128 9.76 -22.21 0.63
CA TYR A 128 10.94 -21.96 -0.22
C TYR A 128 10.61 -21.88 -1.72
N LYS A 129 9.36 -22.10 -2.11
CA LYS A 129 8.92 -22.09 -3.51
C LYS A 129 8.44 -20.73 -3.94
N ARG A 130 8.71 -20.37 -5.21
CA ARG A 130 8.13 -19.18 -5.84
C ARG A 130 6.64 -19.35 -5.97
N LYS A 131 5.89 -18.32 -5.60
CA LYS A 131 4.42 -18.31 -5.60
C LYS A 131 3.90 -17.28 -6.60
N LEU A 132 2.70 -17.53 -7.10
CA LEU A 132 1.98 -16.54 -7.91
C LEU A 132 1.66 -15.32 -7.03
N ILE A 133 2.01 -14.14 -7.53
CA ILE A 133 1.77 -12.87 -6.83
C ILE A 133 0.36 -12.38 -7.12
N LEU A 134 -0.33 -11.95 -6.07
CA LEU A 134 -1.60 -11.25 -6.15
C LEU A 134 -1.46 -9.84 -5.62
N HIS A 135 -2.11 -8.93 -6.29
CA HIS A 135 -2.19 -7.53 -5.90
C HIS A 135 -3.62 -7.23 -5.43
N ASN A 136 -3.73 -6.53 -4.31
CA ASN A 136 -4.99 -6.03 -3.79
C ASN A 136 -4.88 -4.50 -3.58
N PHE A 137 -5.58 -3.74 -4.40
CA PHE A 137 -5.70 -2.30 -4.25
C PHE A 137 -6.98 -1.99 -3.50
N THR A 138 -6.88 -1.27 -2.39
CA THR A 138 -8.00 -1.00 -1.50
C THR A 138 -8.40 0.46 -1.53
N ILE A 139 -9.70 0.72 -1.49
CA ILE A 139 -10.28 2.05 -1.30
C ILE A 139 -11.26 1.96 -0.14
N TYR A 140 -11.10 2.85 0.83
CA TYR A 140 -12.04 3.02 1.93
C TYR A 140 -12.75 4.35 1.78
N GLU A 141 -14.08 4.31 1.73
CA GLU A 141 -14.95 5.47 1.53
C GLU A 141 -15.59 5.92 2.83
N SER A 142 -15.52 7.20 3.12
CA SER A 142 -16.31 7.89 4.12
C SER A 142 -17.35 8.76 3.41
N SER A 143 -18.63 8.56 3.72
CA SER A 143 -19.74 9.27 3.10
C SER A 143 -20.86 9.58 4.09
N ALA A 144 -21.82 10.42 3.71
CA ALA A 144 -22.96 10.85 4.53
C ALA A 144 -23.88 9.72 4.97
N ASP A 145 -23.99 8.66 4.17
CA ASP A 145 -24.89 7.51 4.43
C ASP A 145 -24.51 6.67 5.66
N LYS A 146 -23.55 7.12 6.47
CA LYS A 146 -22.97 6.36 7.60
C LYS A 146 -22.50 4.96 7.20
N GLN A 147 -22.63 4.61 5.93
CA GLN A 147 -22.23 3.36 5.36
C GLN A 147 -20.81 3.52 4.86
N GLN A 148 -19.86 3.06 5.66
CA GLN A 148 -18.46 2.99 5.26
C GLN A 148 -18.27 1.93 4.19
N ASN A 149 -18.26 2.33 2.93
CA ASN A 149 -17.98 1.44 1.82
C ASN A 149 -16.48 1.16 1.76
N ALA A 150 -16.13 -0.06 1.42
CA ALA A 150 -14.75 -0.44 1.26
C ALA A 150 -14.62 -1.39 0.08
N PHE A 151 -13.68 -1.10 -0.80
CA PHE A 151 -13.50 -1.77 -2.08
C PHE A 151 -12.13 -2.44 -2.11
N CYS A 152 -12.09 -3.65 -2.65
CA CYS A 152 -10.89 -4.39 -2.96
C CYS A 152 -10.87 -4.68 -4.46
N PHE A 153 -9.82 -4.23 -5.15
CA PHE A 153 -9.55 -4.58 -6.53
C PHE A 153 -8.43 -5.61 -6.54
N LEU A 154 -8.76 -6.85 -6.92
CA LEU A 154 -7.86 -7.99 -6.83
C LEU A 154 -7.44 -8.48 -8.22
N TRP A 155 -6.14 -8.66 -8.45
CA TRP A 155 -5.62 -9.29 -9.67
C TRP A 155 -4.34 -10.05 -9.38
N ASN A 156 -4.00 -11.02 -10.21
CA ASN A 156 -2.70 -11.66 -10.15
C ASN A 156 -1.72 -11.05 -11.18
N GLU A 157 -0.44 -11.29 -10.99
CA GLU A 157 0.64 -10.72 -11.82
C GLU A 157 0.53 -11.02 -13.32
N THR A 158 -0.28 -12.02 -13.73
CA THR A 158 -0.51 -12.29 -15.15
C THR A 158 -1.56 -11.35 -15.76
N HIS A 159 -2.35 -10.68 -14.97
CA HIS A 159 -3.35 -9.73 -15.42
C HIS A 159 -2.88 -8.28 -15.41
N GLY A 160 -1.95 -7.92 -14.53
CA GLY A 160 -1.43 -6.56 -14.42
C GLY A 160 -0.22 -6.49 -13.50
N LYS A 161 0.48 -5.37 -13.58
CA LYS A 161 1.61 -5.03 -12.72
C LYS A 161 1.13 -4.31 -11.44
N ARG A 162 2.10 -3.76 -10.69
CA ARG A 162 1.83 -2.92 -9.49
C ARG A 162 2.20 -1.47 -9.79
N GLY A 163 1.57 -0.86 -10.79
CA GLY A 163 1.97 0.45 -11.28
C GLY A 163 0.82 1.44 -11.46
N ALA A 164 1.16 2.62 -11.96
CA ALA A 164 0.21 3.71 -12.15
C ALA A 164 -0.95 3.37 -13.12
N ASN A 165 -0.74 2.47 -14.10
CA ASN A 165 -1.81 2.02 -15.00
C ASN A 165 -2.91 1.29 -14.22
N GLU A 166 -2.51 0.34 -13.38
CA GLU A 166 -3.42 -0.49 -12.60
C GLU A 166 -4.13 0.34 -11.53
N ILE A 167 -3.36 1.07 -10.73
CA ILE A 167 -3.89 1.93 -9.66
C ILE A 167 -4.84 2.99 -10.24
N GLY A 168 -4.41 3.71 -11.25
CA GLY A 168 -5.25 4.74 -11.87
C GLY A 168 -6.51 4.17 -12.54
N THR A 169 -6.45 2.95 -13.08
CA THR A 169 -7.63 2.26 -13.60
C THR A 169 -8.60 1.89 -12.47
N CYS A 170 -8.09 1.39 -11.34
CA CYS A 170 -8.93 1.09 -10.18
C CYS A 170 -9.59 2.35 -9.63
N ILE A 171 -8.84 3.46 -9.48
CA ILE A 171 -9.37 4.76 -9.07
C ILE A 171 -10.46 5.23 -10.04
N PHE A 172 -10.22 5.17 -11.35
CA PHE A 172 -11.22 5.57 -12.36
C PHE A 172 -12.45 4.67 -12.35
N THR A 173 -12.27 3.36 -12.12
CA THR A 173 -13.38 2.41 -11.98
C THR A 173 -14.23 2.72 -10.75
N TYR A 174 -13.59 3.06 -9.62
CA TYR A 174 -14.27 3.53 -8.42
C TYR A 174 -15.05 4.82 -8.67
N LEU A 175 -14.41 5.84 -9.27
CA LEU A 175 -15.07 7.12 -9.59
C LEU A 175 -16.31 6.93 -10.47
N LYS A 176 -16.27 5.98 -11.42
CA LYS A 176 -17.43 5.65 -12.27
C LYS A 176 -18.58 4.99 -11.50
N SER A 177 -18.30 4.36 -10.37
CA SER A 177 -19.31 3.67 -9.54
C SER A 177 -20.00 4.58 -8.52
N LEU A 178 -19.52 5.82 -8.35
CA LEU A 178 -20.11 6.77 -7.43
C LEU A 178 -21.49 7.23 -7.89
N ASP A 179 -22.34 7.54 -6.91
CA ASP A 179 -23.65 8.14 -7.17
C ASP A 179 -23.48 9.46 -7.93
N PRO A 180 -24.25 9.74 -9.00
CA PRO A 180 -24.19 10.99 -9.76
C PRO A 180 -24.43 12.26 -8.93
N LYS A 181 -25.01 12.14 -7.71
CA LYS A 181 -25.13 13.25 -6.76
C LYS A 181 -23.80 13.73 -6.21
N ILE A 182 -22.75 12.87 -6.20
CA ILE A 182 -21.42 13.24 -5.76
C ILE A 182 -20.77 14.18 -6.75
N LYS A 183 -20.43 15.38 -6.28
CA LYS A 183 -19.82 16.45 -7.09
C LYS A 183 -18.37 16.71 -6.69
N HIS A 184 -18.00 16.40 -5.46
CA HIS A 184 -16.64 16.60 -4.97
C HIS A 184 -16.11 15.32 -4.32
N VAL A 185 -14.95 14.89 -4.79
CA VAL A 185 -14.24 13.70 -4.26
C VAL A 185 -12.89 14.13 -3.73
N THR A 186 -12.55 13.71 -2.52
CA THR A 186 -11.21 13.89 -1.97
C THR A 186 -10.58 12.53 -1.71
N PHE A 187 -9.39 12.32 -2.24
CA PHE A 187 -8.55 11.17 -1.96
C PHE A 187 -7.41 11.52 -1.02
N PHE A 188 -7.13 10.62 -0.08
CA PHE A 188 -5.90 10.61 0.70
C PHE A 188 -5.08 9.36 0.38
N SER A 189 -3.79 9.52 0.18
CA SER A 189 -2.84 8.43 -0.03
C SER A 189 -1.48 8.76 0.58
N ASP A 190 -0.57 7.79 0.53
CA ASP A 190 0.85 8.03 0.78
C ASP A 190 1.50 8.82 -0.38
N CYS A 191 2.79 9.12 -0.21
CA CYS A 191 3.58 9.88 -1.18
C CYS A 191 4.35 8.98 -2.19
N CYS A 192 4.04 7.69 -2.31
CA CYS A 192 4.75 6.79 -3.22
C CYS A 192 4.71 7.32 -4.67
N SER A 193 5.85 7.75 -5.20
CA SER A 193 5.91 8.39 -6.51
C SER A 193 5.62 7.42 -7.66
N GLY A 194 6.04 6.16 -7.54
CA GLY A 194 5.78 5.11 -8.53
C GLY A 194 4.30 4.74 -8.65
N GLN A 195 3.55 4.90 -7.57
CA GLN A 195 2.16 4.46 -7.44
C GLN A 195 1.17 5.61 -7.43
N ASN A 196 1.32 6.57 -6.50
CA ASN A 196 0.27 7.53 -6.14
C ASN A 196 0.58 8.95 -6.59
N ARG A 197 1.79 9.47 -6.30
CA ARG A 197 2.18 10.85 -6.60
C ARG A 197 2.94 10.98 -7.91
N ASN A 198 2.24 10.82 -9.01
CA ASN A 198 2.83 10.93 -10.33
C ASN A 198 1.87 11.55 -11.36
N ARG A 199 2.45 11.93 -12.51
CA ARG A 199 1.70 12.57 -13.61
C ARG A 199 0.61 11.68 -14.23
N TYR A 200 0.70 10.37 -14.09
CA TYR A 200 -0.27 9.44 -14.68
C TYR A 200 -1.55 9.44 -13.85
N ILE A 201 -1.44 9.44 -12.52
CA ILE A 201 -2.58 9.58 -11.62
C ILE A 201 -3.21 10.97 -11.79
N SER A 202 -2.42 12.04 -11.85
CA SER A 202 -2.95 13.38 -12.14
C SER A 202 -3.73 13.41 -13.45
N ALA A 203 -3.21 12.80 -14.52
CA ALA A 203 -3.86 12.77 -15.82
C ALA A 203 -5.19 12.00 -15.82
N ILE A 204 -5.28 10.86 -15.12
CA ILE A 204 -6.55 10.12 -15.05
C ILE A 204 -7.59 10.87 -14.20
N LEU A 205 -7.19 11.61 -13.16
CA LEU A 205 -8.11 12.46 -12.40
C LEU A 205 -8.64 13.63 -13.26
N MET A 206 -7.77 14.28 -14.04
CA MET A 206 -8.18 15.30 -15.02
C MET A 206 -9.14 14.72 -16.07
N HIS A 207 -8.86 13.52 -16.57
CA HIS A 207 -9.78 12.82 -17.47
C HIS A 207 -11.13 12.54 -16.79
N ALA A 208 -11.11 12.09 -15.54
CA ALA A 208 -12.32 11.77 -14.78
C ALA A 208 -13.26 12.98 -14.65
N VAL A 209 -12.76 14.14 -14.24
CA VAL A 209 -13.61 15.35 -14.13
C VAL A 209 -14.15 15.80 -15.48
N SER A 210 -13.51 15.49 -16.60
CA SER A 210 -13.97 15.84 -17.93
C SER A 210 -15.11 14.94 -18.44
N VAL A 211 -15.19 13.68 -17.98
CA VAL A 211 -16.14 12.69 -18.52
C VAL A 211 -17.18 12.20 -17.51
N LEU A 212 -16.97 12.42 -16.20
CA LEU A 212 -17.88 12.00 -15.14
C LEU A 212 -18.68 13.18 -14.58
N PRO A 213 -19.80 12.95 -13.88
CA PRO A 213 -20.61 14.01 -13.25
C PRO A 213 -19.96 14.60 -11.98
N ILE A 214 -18.64 14.56 -11.86
CA ILE A 214 -17.85 15.07 -10.74
C ILE A 214 -17.26 16.43 -11.14
N ASP A 215 -17.40 17.43 -10.27
CA ASP A 215 -16.95 18.79 -10.54
C ASP A 215 -15.54 19.08 -10.02
N VAL A 216 -15.16 18.45 -8.90
CA VAL A 216 -13.87 18.64 -8.26
C VAL A 216 -13.32 17.30 -7.76
N ILE A 217 -12.05 17.04 -8.02
CA ILE A 217 -11.33 15.94 -7.37
C ILE A 217 -10.06 16.50 -6.73
N ASP A 218 -9.90 16.26 -5.44
CA ASP A 218 -8.68 16.53 -4.67
C ASP A 218 -7.91 15.24 -4.45
N HIS A 219 -6.60 15.31 -4.59
CA HIS A 219 -5.70 14.23 -4.17
C HIS A 219 -4.70 14.80 -3.17
N LYS A 220 -4.83 14.41 -1.92
CA LYS A 220 -4.08 14.89 -0.76
C LYS A 220 -3.09 13.83 -0.31
N PHE A 221 -1.83 14.23 -0.12
CA PHE A 221 -0.73 13.33 0.22
C PHE A 221 -0.36 13.46 1.70
N LEU A 222 -0.45 12.36 2.42
CA LEU A 222 -0.06 12.28 3.82
C LEU A 222 1.47 12.36 3.96
N ILE A 223 1.93 12.72 5.16
CA ILE A 223 3.36 12.85 5.43
C ILE A 223 4.01 11.47 5.55
N PRO A 224 5.14 11.21 4.87
CA PRO A 224 5.85 9.93 4.96
C PRO A 224 6.14 9.51 6.42
N GLY A 225 5.85 8.26 6.76
CA GLY A 225 5.95 7.72 8.12
C GLY A 225 4.83 8.16 9.07
N HIS A 226 3.82 8.90 8.56
CA HIS A 226 2.61 9.31 9.29
C HIS A 226 1.36 9.11 8.42
N THR A 227 1.32 8.02 7.67
CA THR A 227 0.29 7.70 6.68
C THR A 227 -0.81 6.80 7.24
N MET A 228 -1.20 6.98 8.51
CA MET A 228 -2.29 6.17 9.08
C MET A 228 -3.59 6.41 8.31
N MET A 229 -4.04 5.37 7.61
CA MET A 229 -5.24 5.38 6.79
C MET A 229 -6.21 4.25 7.18
N GLU A 230 -7.46 4.42 6.80
CA GLU A 230 -8.48 3.38 7.00
C GLU A 230 -8.16 2.11 6.21
N CYS A 231 -7.43 2.23 5.10
CA CYS A 231 -6.92 1.10 4.32
C CYS A 231 -5.98 0.20 5.13
N ASP A 232 -5.16 0.74 6.04
CA ASP A 232 -4.30 -0.06 6.91
C ASP A 232 -5.12 -1.01 7.79
N SER A 233 -6.27 -0.54 8.29
CA SER A 233 -7.20 -1.38 9.05
C SER A 233 -7.83 -2.47 8.19
N MET A 234 -8.13 -2.17 6.89
CA MET A 234 -8.61 -3.19 5.95
C MET A 234 -7.55 -4.27 5.74
N HIS A 235 -6.28 -3.87 5.51
CA HIS A 235 -5.17 -4.79 5.30
C HIS A 235 -4.97 -5.69 6.52
N SER A 236 -4.98 -5.13 7.72
CA SER A 236 -4.88 -5.89 8.97
C SER A 236 -6.03 -6.88 9.15
N CYS A 237 -7.28 -6.51 8.84
CA CYS A 237 -8.43 -7.41 8.88
C CYS A 237 -8.28 -8.56 7.88
N ILE A 238 -7.80 -8.28 6.66
CA ILE A 238 -7.57 -9.29 5.61
C ILE A 238 -6.47 -10.27 6.05
N GLU A 239 -5.37 -9.76 6.56
CA GLU A 239 -4.25 -10.58 7.06
C GLU A 239 -4.69 -11.48 8.23
N HIS A 240 -5.54 -10.93 9.11
CA HIS A 240 -6.10 -11.73 10.21
C HIS A 240 -7.06 -12.82 9.69
N ALA A 241 -7.93 -12.48 8.74
CA ALA A 241 -8.88 -13.44 8.16
C ALA A 241 -8.21 -14.57 7.38
N GLN A 242 -7.01 -14.32 6.81
CA GLN A 242 -6.23 -15.30 6.06
C GLN A 242 -5.42 -16.25 6.95
N ARG A 243 -5.18 -15.90 8.21
CA ARG A 243 -4.36 -16.73 9.11
C ARG A 243 -4.90 -18.16 9.18
N HIS A 244 -3.99 -19.12 9.13
CA HIS A 244 -4.29 -20.55 9.21
C HIS A 244 -5.17 -21.12 8.09
N LEU A 245 -5.38 -20.36 7.01
CA LEU A 245 -6.10 -20.86 5.84
C LEU A 245 -5.13 -21.38 4.77
N SER A 246 -5.52 -22.47 4.12
CA SER A 246 -4.90 -22.89 2.87
C SER A 246 -5.71 -22.33 1.71
N LEU A 247 -5.03 -21.63 0.79
CA LEU A 247 -5.65 -20.95 -0.35
C LEU A 247 -4.93 -21.35 -1.63
N TYR A 248 -5.67 -21.78 -2.63
CA TYR A 248 -5.13 -22.29 -3.88
C TYR A 248 -5.67 -21.55 -5.11
N SER A 249 -6.69 -20.72 -4.95
CA SER A 249 -7.35 -20.04 -6.07
C SER A 249 -7.67 -18.57 -5.78
N MET A 250 -7.87 -17.79 -6.86
CA MET A 250 -8.38 -16.42 -6.76
C MET A 250 -9.76 -16.34 -6.11
N HIS A 251 -10.59 -17.36 -6.33
CA HIS A 251 -11.95 -17.41 -5.77
C HIS A 251 -11.93 -17.50 -4.24
N GLU A 252 -11.03 -18.31 -3.69
CA GLU A 252 -10.86 -18.41 -2.24
C GLU A 252 -10.37 -17.09 -1.64
N TRP A 253 -9.44 -16.39 -2.30
CA TRP A 253 -9.06 -15.05 -1.88
C TRP A 253 -10.24 -14.05 -1.88
N VAL A 254 -11.12 -14.10 -2.90
CA VAL A 254 -12.34 -13.28 -2.92
C VAL A 254 -13.21 -13.59 -1.70
N THR A 255 -13.32 -14.85 -1.32
CA THR A 255 -14.07 -15.29 -0.13
C THR A 255 -13.44 -14.75 1.15
N VAL A 256 -12.11 -14.86 1.30
CA VAL A 256 -11.37 -14.30 2.45
C VAL A 256 -11.54 -12.79 2.55
N LEU A 257 -11.39 -12.06 1.44
CA LEU A 257 -11.57 -10.60 1.41
C LEU A 257 -12.98 -10.20 1.86
N LYS A 258 -14.01 -10.89 1.40
CA LYS A 258 -15.40 -10.62 1.82
C LYS A 258 -15.62 -10.98 3.29
N ALA A 259 -15.04 -12.07 3.76
CA ALA A 259 -15.21 -12.55 5.14
C ALA A 259 -14.41 -11.72 6.17
N ALA A 260 -13.38 -10.97 5.74
CA ALA A 260 -12.53 -10.17 6.60
C ALA A 260 -13.29 -9.10 7.40
N ARG A 261 -14.46 -8.68 6.91
CA ARG A 261 -15.35 -7.77 7.62
C ARG A 261 -16.78 -8.34 7.66
N ARG A 262 -17.23 -8.73 8.86
CA ARG A 262 -18.55 -9.40 9.05
C ARG A 262 -19.73 -8.45 8.77
N HIS A 263 -19.66 -7.25 9.34
CA HIS A 263 -20.69 -6.24 9.10
C HIS A 263 -20.31 -5.44 7.86
N LYS A 264 -21.14 -5.52 6.81
CA LYS A 264 -20.90 -4.90 5.51
C LYS A 264 -19.58 -5.37 4.87
N PRO A 265 -19.58 -6.60 4.30
CA PRO A 265 -18.43 -7.17 3.61
C PRO A 265 -17.80 -6.21 2.59
N TYR A 266 -16.51 -6.33 2.36
CA TYR A 266 -15.82 -5.56 1.33
C TYR A 266 -16.40 -5.86 -0.05
N SER A 267 -16.56 -4.83 -0.87
CA SER A 267 -16.89 -4.98 -2.29
C SER A 267 -15.64 -5.42 -3.04
N VAL A 268 -15.61 -6.65 -3.52
CA VAL A 268 -14.43 -7.22 -4.19
C VAL A 268 -14.69 -7.29 -5.69
N LYS A 269 -13.81 -6.64 -6.46
CA LYS A 269 -13.77 -6.75 -7.92
C LYS A 269 -12.47 -7.41 -8.35
N VAL A 270 -12.57 -8.56 -9.05
CA VAL A 270 -11.43 -9.17 -9.72
C VAL A 270 -11.19 -8.43 -11.03
N MET A 271 -9.96 -7.98 -11.25
CA MET A 271 -9.55 -7.22 -12.43
C MET A 271 -8.84 -8.11 -13.43
N GLU A 272 -9.24 -8.02 -14.70
CA GLU A 272 -8.59 -8.72 -15.80
C GLU A 272 -7.68 -7.80 -16.61
N PHE A 273 -6.67 -8.37 -17.30
CA PHE A 273 -5.70 -7.63 -18.10
C PHE A 273 -6.34 -6.66 -19.11
N LYS A 274 -7.48 -7.04 -19.68
CA LYS A 274 -8.22 -6.22 -20.66
C LYS A 274 -8.94 -5.02 -20.06
N GLU A 275 -9.08 -4.95 -18.74
CA GLU A 275 -9.73 -3.85 -18.04
C GLU A 275 -8.75 -2.72 -17.70
N PHE A 276 -7.46 -3.01 -17.66
CA PHE A 276 -6.45 -2.00 -17.34
C PHE A 276 -6.18 -1.06 -18.51
N HIS A 277 -6.23 0.23 -18.22
CA HIS A 277 -6.01 1.29 -19.19
C HIS A 277 -4.54 1.70 -19.28
N ASN A 278 -4.09 2.00 -20.48
CA ASN A 278 -2.76 2.57 -20.72
C ASN A 278 -2.77 4.06 -20.41
N LEU A 279 -2.38 4.41 -19.20
CA LEU A 279 -2.33 5.80 -18.77
C LEU A 279 -1.06 6.52 -19.26
N LYS A 280 -0.05 5.81 -19.78
CA LYS A 280 1.21 6.41 -20.26
C LYS A 280 1.00 7.40 -21.41
N SER A 281 -0.07 7.21 -22.18
CA SER A 281 -0.41 8.11 -23.30
C SER A 281 -1.13 9.39 -22.87
N LEU A 282 -1.67 9.46 -21.65
CA LEU A 282 -2.44 10.62 -21.15
C LEU A 282 -1.56 11.84 -20.84
N PRO A 283 -0.44 11.72 -20.10
CA PRO A 283 0.32 12.89 -19.68
C PRO A 283 0.90 13.71 -20.82
N SER A 284 1.29 13.06 -21.93
CA SER A 284 1.78 13.81 -23.10
C SER A 284 0.75 14.74 -23.71
N LYS A 285 -0.53 14.46 -23.46
CA LYS A 285 -1.68 15.23 -23.95
C LYS A 285 -2.30 16.15 -22.89
N MET A 286 -2.13 15.81 -21.61
CA MET A 286 -2.92 16.35 -20.51
C MET A 286 -2.10 16.99 -19.38
N VAL A 287 -0.86 16.62 -19.16
CA VAL A 287 -0.07 17.12 -18.02
C VAL A 287 1.24 17.72 -18.49
N ASN A 288 1.38 19.01 -18.30
CA ASN A 288 2.63 19.73 -18.52
C ASN A 288 3.36 19.89 -17.19
N THR A 289 4.52 19.26 -17.05
CA THR A 289 5.40 19.42 -15.89
C THR A 289 6.29 20.64 -16.02
N ARG A 290 5.68 21.83 -16.15
CA ARG A 290 6.45 23.08 -16.16
C ARG A 290 7.18 23.25 -14.84
N ARG A 291 8.32 23.95 -14.89
CA ARG A 291 9.11 24.29 -13.69
C ARG A 291 8.54 25.47 -12.92
N LYS A 292 7.64 26.26 -13.53
CA LYS A 292 7.02 27.44 -12.92
C LYS A 292 5.52 27.39 -13.03
N SER A 293 4.85 27.83 -11.99
CA SER A 293 3.41 28.03 -11.92
C SER A 293 2.98 29.29 -12.71
N GLU A 294 1.67 29.52 -12.80
CA GLU A 294 1.12 30.76 -13.39
C GLU A 294 1.49 32.00 -12.57
N SER A 295 1.66 31.86 -11.26
CA SER A 295 2.16 32.93 -10.37
C SER A 295 3.68 33.18 -10.48
N GLY A 296 4.40 32.38 -11.28
CA GLY A 296 5.85 32.51 -11.49
C GLY A 296 6.71 31.75 -10.49
N ASN A 297 6.12 31.10 -9.49
CA ASN A 297 6.82 30.33 -8.49
C ASN A 297 7.41 29.04 -9.05
N VAL A 298 8.57 28.62 -8.53
CA VAL A 298 9.16 27.33 -8.89
C VAL A 298 8.36 26.20 -8.27
N ILE A 299 7.89 25.26 -9.11
CA ILE A 299 7.12 24.11 -8.68
C ILE A 299 8.08 22.99 -8.23
N LYS A 300 8.04 22.67 -6.96
CA LYS A 300 8.72 21.52 -6.39
C LYS A 300 7.72 20.37 -6.27
N TRP A 301 7.60 19.57 -7.31
CA TRP A 301 6.60 18.52 -7.44
C TRP A 301 6.58 17.51 -6.28
N HIS A 302 7.74 17.24 -5.67
CA HIS A 302 7.85 16.36 -4.50
C HIS A 302 7.34 16.98 -3.18
N ASP A 303 7.21 18.31 -3.13
CA ASP A 303 6.71 19.03 -1.95
C ASP A 303 5.18 19.19 -1.98
N ILE A 304 4.54 18.93 -3.12
CA ILE A 304 3.09 19.09 -3.25
C ILE A 304 2.36 18.18 -2.26
N ARG A 305 1.44 18.77 -1.49
CA ARG A 305 0.59 18.09 -0.51
C ARG A 305 -0.84 17.91 -0.98
N CYS A 306 -1.32 18.78 -1.85
CA CYS A 306 -2.66 18.67 -2.43
C CYS A 306 -2.60 18.98 -3.92
N LEU A 307 -3.19 18.10 -4.72
CA LEU A 307 -3.50 18.34 -6.13
C LEU A 307 -5.03 18.49 -6.26
N ARG A 308 -5.48 19.44 -7.05
CA ARG A 308 -6.90 19.63 -7.37
C ARG A 308 -7.11 19.71 -8.88
N VAL A 309 -8.09 18.99 -9.35
CA VAL A 309 -8.59 19.10 -10.72
C VAL A 309 -10.06 19.53 -10.69
N ARG A 310 -10.46 20.37 -11.66
CA ARG A 310 -11.80 20.95 -11.69
C ARG A 310 -12.40 20.87 -13.09
N LYS A 311 -13.69 20.63 -13.14
CA LYS A 311 -14.46 20.54 -14.39
C LYS A 311 -14.57 21.88 -15.11
N ASP A 312 -14.69 22.97 -14.36
CA ASP A 312 -14.75 24.34 -14.90
C ASP A 312 -13.39 24.84 -15.43
N SER A 313 -12.31 24.19 -15.07
CA SER A 313 -10.95 24.54 -15.47
C SER A 313 -10.16 23.30 -15.87
N PRO A 314 -10.64 22.52 -16.88
CA PRO A 314 -10.12 21.17 -17.17
C PRO A 314 -8.69 21.17 -17.67
N ASN A 315 -8.17 22.30 -18.14
CA ASN A 315 -6.79 22.46 -18.62
C ASN A 315 -5.83 22.97 -17.54
N LYS A 316 -6.27 23.07 -16.28
CA LYS A 316 -5.44 23.52 -15.16
C LYS A 316 -5.29 22.41 -14.12
N LEU A 317 -4.07 22.28 -13.61
CA LEU A 317 -3.77 21.50 -12.43
C LEU A 317 -3.46 22.45 -11.29
N PHE A 318 -4.29 22.46 -10.28
CA PHE A 318 -4.13 23.27 -9.08
C PHE A 318 -3.37 22.48 -8.03
N PHE A 319 -2.56 23.16 -7.22
CA PHE A 319 -1.79 22.50 -6.17
C PHE A 319 -1.53 23.40 -4.96
N LYS A 320 -1.22 22.76 -3.83
CA LYS A 320 -0.70 23.37 -2.61
C LYS A 320 0.53 22.58 -2.16
N ALA A 321 1.56 23.26 -1.71
CA ALA A 321 2.74 22.64 -1.12
C ALA A 321 2.60 22.43 0.40
N ASP A 322 1.72 23.18 1.06
CA ASP A 322 1.32 22.96 2.44
C ASP A 322 -0.20 23.06 2.57
N PHE A 323 -0.81 22.35 3.52
CA PHE A 323 -2.24 22.42 3.80
C PHE A 323 -2.66 23.78 4.41
N ASP A 324 -1.72 24.51 4.98
CA ASP A 324 -1.94 25.85 5.55
C ASP A 324 -2.07 26.95 4.49
N GLU A 325 -1.65 26.68 3.25
CA GLU A 325 -1.80 27.65 2.16
C GLU A 325 -3.30 27.97 1.91
N GLN A 326 -3.65 29.25 1.94
CA GLN A 326 -5.04 29.69 1.75
C GLN A 326 -5.49 29.47 0.30
N ASN A 327 -4.62 29.73 -0.66
CA ASN A 327 -4.93 29.68 -2.09
C ASN A 327 -4.18 28.57 -2.80
N PHE A 328 -4.82 28.00 -3.80
CA PHE A 328 -4.15 27.10 -4.73
C PHE A 328 -3.32 27.92 -5.73
N ASP A 329 -2.09 27.51 -5.96
CA ASP A 329 -1.36 27.87 -7.17
C ASP A 329 -1.75 26.91 -8.29
N CYS A 330 -1.45 27.24 -9.55
CA CYS A 330 -1.82 26.37 -10.66
C CYS A 330 -0.79 26.36 -11.79
N VAL A 331 -0.86 25.32 -12.60
CA VAL A 331 -0.13 25.20 -13.84
C VAL A 331 -1.07 24.89 -14.99
N SER A 332 -1.04 25.75 -16.03
CA SER A 332 -1.78 25.53 -17.25
C SER A 332 -1.18 24.43 -18.09
N GLN A 333 -2.04 23.55 -18.55
CA GLN A 333 -1.73 22.56 -19.56
C GLN A 333 -1.99 23.21 -20.93
N SER A 334 -1.06 23.19 -21.85
CA SER A 334 -1.09 23.76 -23.20
C SER A 334 -2.18 24.77 -23.57
N SER A 335 -1.78 25.91 -24.06
CA SER A 335 -2.58 27.14 -24.20
C SER A 335 -3.67 27.14 -25.28
N ASN A 336 -3.73 26.18 -26.21
CA ASN A 336 -4.53 26.34 -27.44
C ASN A 336 -5.36 25.14 -27.88
N GLN A 337 -5.46 24.07 -27.10
CA GLN A 337 -6.31 22.95 -27.47
C GLN A 337 -7.57 22.88 -26.60
N LYS A 338 -8.74 22.75 -27.26
CA LYS A 338 -9.95 22.21 -26.61
C LYS A 338 -9.51 20.93 -25.91
N TRP A 339 -9.91 20.78 -24.64
CA TRP A 339 -9.59 19.60 -23.84
C TRP A 339 -9.85 18.33 -24.66
N PRO A 340 -8.86 17.49 -24.92
CA PRO A 340 -9.04 16.38 -25.84
C PRO A 340 -9.97 15.34 -25.21
N VAL A 341 -10.98 14.92 -25.93
CA VAL A 341 -11.70 13.68 -25.63
C VAL A 341 -10.73 12.53 -25.89
N VAL A 342 -10.04 12.10 -24.84
CA VAL A 342 -9.08 11.01 -24.95
C VAL A 342 -9.79 9.68 -24.72
N LYS A 343 -9.81 8.82 -25.74
CA LYS A 343 -10.25 7.45 -25.58
C LYS A 343 -9.15 6.66 -24.86
N LEU A 344 -9.48 6.09 -23.72
CA LEU A 344 -8.56 5.19 -23.01
C LEU A 344 -8.38 3.90 -23.81
N THR A 345 -7.13 3.48 -24.01
CA THR A 345 -6.77 2.20 -24.64
C THR A 345 -6.35 1.20 -23.59
N ASN A 346 -6.40 -0.08 -23.92
CA ASN A 346 -5.97 -1.13 -22.99
C ASN A 346 -4.46 -1.11 -22.79
N ALA A 347 -4.03 -1.33 -21.55
CA ALA A 347 -2.60 -1.44 -21.20
C ALA A 347 -1.97 -2.71 -21.75
N TYR A 348 -2.75 -3.77 -21.84
CA TYR A 348 -2.29 -5.11 -22.21
C TYR A 348 -3.17 -5.72 -23.30
N SER A 349 -2.54 -6.32 -24.29
CA SER A 349 -3.21 -7.06 -25.38
C SER A 349 -3.45 -8.53 -25.02
N LYS A 350 -2.69 -9.07 -24.05
CA LYS A 350 -2.76 -10.46 -23.58
C LYS A 350 -2.29 -10.54 -22.13
N ARG A 351 -2.51 -11.69 -21.48
CA ARG A 351 -1.98 -11.95 -20.15
C ARG A 351 -0.44 -11.87 -20.14
N LEU A 352 0.12 -11.37 -19.06
CA LEU A 352 1.55 -11.23 -18.84
C LEU A 352 2.15 -12.59 -18.44
N PRO A 353 3.32 -12.97 -18.96
CA PRO A 353 3.98 -14.20 -18.54
C PRO A 353 4.65 -14.03 -17.17
N ILE A 354 4.60 -15.09 -16.35
CA ILE A 354 5.45 -15.26 -15.17
C ILE A 354 6.80 -15.84 -15.59
N SER A 355 7.79 -15.87 -14.70
CA SER A 355 9.07 -16.52 -15.00
C SER A 355 8.91 -18.02 -15.18
N ALA A 356 9.71 -18.62 -16.06
CA ALA A 356 9.74 -20.06 -16.23
C ALA A 356 10.12 -20.81 -14.95
N ALA A 357 11.00 -20.22 -14.12
CA ALA A 357 11.37 -20.77 -12.81
C ALA A 357 10.19 -20.81 -11.84
N LYS A 358 9.37 -19.75 -11.79
CA LYS A 358 8.15 -19.71 -10.96
C LYS A 358 7.13 -20.74 -11.46
N TYR A 359 6.93 -20.83 -12.76
CA TYR A 359 6.04 -21.83 -13.37
C TYR A 359 6.49 -23.26 -13.02
N ALA A 360 7.79 -23.57 -13.12
CA ALA A 360 8.34 -24.87 -12.74
C ALA A 360 8.10 -25.20 -11.26
N ASP A 361 8.27 -24.22 -10.38
CA ASP A 361 7.97 -24.40 -8.94
C ASP A 361 6.49 -24.71 -8.71
N LEU A 362 5.57 -24.00 -9.37
CA LEU A 362 4.12 -24.24 -9.28
C LEU A 362 3.74 -25.63 -9.81
N MET A 363 4.33 -26.07 -10.94
CA MET A 363 4.11 -27.41 -11.50
C MET A 363 4.67 -28.50 -10.59
N THR A 364 5.80 -28.26 -9.93
CA THR A 364 6.37 -29.18 -8.96
C THR A 364 5.44 -29.35 -7.75
N MET A 365 4.87 -28.24 -7.23
CA MET A 365 3.90 -28.29 -6.13
C MET A 365 2.63 -29.07 -6.51
N LEU A 366 2.14 -28.92 -7.75
CA LEU A 366 1.02 -29.73 -8.27
C LEU A 366 1.38 -31.22 -8.32
N LYS A 367 2.54 -31.55 -8.87
CA LYS A 367 3.02 -32.94 -9.01
C LYS A 367 3.19 -33.63 -7.64
N ASN A 368 3.65 -32.88 -6.64
CA ASN A 368 3.86 -33.41 -5.29
C ASN A 368 2.58 -33.50 -4.47
N GLY A 369 1.46 -32.96 -4.95
CA GLY A 369 0.21 -32.87 -4.19
C GLY A 369 0.14 -31.73 -3.16
N ASP A 370 1.12 -30.83 -3.16
CA ASP A 370 1.12 -29.63 -2.32
C ASP A 370 0.00 -28.66 -2.74
N ILE A 371 -0.34 -28.67 -4.03
CA ILE A 371 -1.54 -28.03 -4.58
C ILE A 371 -2.49 -29.15 -4.99
N PRO A 372 -3.76 -29.14 -4.51
CA PRO A 372 -4.74 -30.15 -4.88
C PRO A 372 -4.99 -30.22 -6.39
N ALA A 373 -5.22 -31.43 -6.92
CA ALA A 373 -5.33 -31.69 -8.35
C ALA A 373 -6.48 -30.93 -9.04
N GLU A 374 -7.50 -30.57 -8.29
CA GLU A 374 -8.66 -29.78 -8.77
C GLU A 374 -8.27 -28.39 -9.27
N TYR A 375 -7.15 -27.82 -8.79
CA TYR A 375 -6.62 -26.52 -9.23
C TYR A 375 -5.64 -26.63 -10.41
N SER A 376 -5.37 -27.83 -10.92
CA SER A 376 -4.34 -28.06 -11.95
C SER A 376 -4.58 -27.25 -13.22
N SER A 377 -5.83 -27.09 -13.65
CA SER A 377 -6.18 -26.32 -14.86
C SER A 377 -5.83 -24.83 -14.72
N PHE A 378 -5.99 -24.27 -13.53
CA PHE A 378 -5.63 -22.88 -13.25
C PHE A 378 -4.13 -22.65 -13.35
N TYR A 379 -3.32 -23.48 -12.69
CA TYR A 379 -1.87 -23.30 -12.64
C TYR A 379 -1.19 -23.68 -13.97
N SER A 380 -1.63 -24.78 -14.61
CA SER A 380 -1.08 -25.18 -15.92
C SER A 380 -1.41 -24.18 -17.04
N GLY A 381 -2.51 -23.45 -16.92
CA GLY A 381 -2.91 -22.39 -17.84
C GLY A 381 -2.21 -21.05 -17.64
N LEU A 382 -1.23 -20.93 -16.74
CA LEU A 382 -0.49 -19.69 -16.51
C LEU A 382 0.52 -19.44 -17.66
N PRO A 383 0.48 -18.27 -18.32
CA PRO A 383 1.50 -17.91 -19.29
C PRO A 383 2.86 -17.75 -18.62
N HIS A 384 3.91 -18.27 -19.22
CA HIS A 384 5.28 -18.19 -18.68
C HIS A 384 6.32 -17.94 -19.77
N SER A 385 7.51 -17.46 -19.37
CA SER A 385 8.59 -17.17 -20.32
C SER A 385 9.95 -17.13 -19.60
N ASP A 386 10.99 -17.65 -20.28
CA ASP A 386 12.39 -17.57 -19.82
C ASP A 386 12.94 -16.13 -19.82
N LYS A 387 12.29 -15.21 -20.54
CA LYS A 387 12.69 -13.80 -20.61
C LYS A 387 12.24 -12.97 -19.40
N VAL A 388 11.40 -13.54 -18.54
CA VAL A 388 10.90 -12.88 -17.34
C VAL A 388 11.75 -13.28 -16.15
N VAL A 389 12.27 -12.28 -15.45
CA VAL A 389 13.02 -12.45 -14.20
C VAL A 389 12.07 -12.15 -13.04
N ASP A 390 12.09 -12.99 -11.99
CA ASP A 390 11.33 -12.72 -10.78
C ASP A 390 11.93 -11.52 -10.05
N LEU A 391 11.10 -10.54 -9.78
CA LEU A 391 11.45 -9.48 -8.85
C LEU A 391 11.44 -10.09 -7.44
N THR A 392 12.50 -9.87 -6.67
CA THR A 392 12.47 -10.20 -5.24
C THR A 392 11.40 -9.34 -4.55
N PRO A 393 10.70 -9.86 -3.53
CA PRO A 393 9.67 -9.10 -2.81
C PRO A 393 10.16 -7.74 -2.29
N GLU A 394 11.46 -7.58 -2.03
CA GLU A 394 12.10 -6.34 -1.58
C GLU A 394 12.36 -5.33 -2.71
N GLY A 395 12.33 -5.74 -3.97
CA GLY A 395 12.61 -4.88 -5.14
C GLY A 395 11.39 -4.17 -5.72
N SER A 396 10.18 -4.42 -5.22
CA SER A 396 8.95 -3.89 -5.80
C SER A 396 8.60 -2.46 -5.37
N ASP A 397 9.26 -1.92 -4.37
CA ASP A 397 8.94 -0.60 -3.80
C ASP A 397 9.84 0.56 -4.32
N ASN A 398 10.80 0.25 -5.22
CA ASN A 398 11.78 1.21 -5.74
C ASN A 398 11.68 1.52 -7.24
N GLU A 399 10.56 1.25 -7.92
CA GLU A 399 10.34 1.66 -9.31
C GLU A 399 9.23 2.72 -9.47
#